data_64de187d1d3f955b6aa63ec1a5f730f7
#
_entry.id   64de187d1d3f955b6aa63ec1a5f730f7
#
_cell.length_a   1.000
_cell.length_b   1.000
_cell.length_c   1.000
_cell.angle_alpha   90.00
_cell.angle_beta   90.00
_cell.angle_gamma   90.00
#
_symmetry.space_group_name_H-M   'P 1'
#
loop_
_entity.id
_entity.type
_entity.pdbx_description
1 polymer ?
#
loop_
_entity_poly.entity_id
_entity_poly.type
_entity_poly.pdbx_seq_one_letter_code
_entity_poly.pdbx_strand_id
1 'polypeptide(L)'
;MTLYKKEYDTTTKKEKWVRHEIRDVFWDSAQGANIIKSGMSTADSVTVFVPLANISIEPKTGDYIVKGIIQEEFIKITDLTKKYADAHVLTTVDKKDFGSKHMQHFELGGR
;
A
#
# COMPACT_ATOMS: atom_id res chain seq x y z
N MET A 1 2.31 8.48 2.96
CA MET A 1 1.65 7.16 3.06
C MET A 1 2.27 6.36 4.19
N THR A 2 1.48 5.59 4.89
CA THR A 2 1.96 4.63 5.87
C THR A 2 1.70 3.23 5.33
N LEU A 3 2.73 2.40 5.31
CA LEU A 3 2.64 1.01 4.85
C LEU A 3 2.74 0.08 6.06
N TYR A 4 1.81 -0.86 6.16
CA TYR A 4 1.85 -1.93 7.15
C TYR A 4 2.20 -3.22 6.45
N LYS A 5 3.40 -3.70 6.72
CA LYS A 5 3.95 -4.90 6.11
C LYS A 5 3.83 -6.07 7.06
N LYS A 6 3.28 -7.16 6.57
CA LYS A 6 3.14 -8.38 7.33
C LYS A 6 4.49 -9.08 7.43
N GLU A 7 4.94 -9.30 8.65
CA GLU A 7 6.19 -10.01 8.92
C GLU A 7 5.93 -11.13 9.92
N TYR A 8 6.65 -12.23 9.73
CA TYR A 8 6.56 -13.37 10.64
C TYR A 8 7.71 -13.32 11.63
N ASP A 9 7.36 -13.31 12.92
CA ASP A 9 8.34 -13.33 13.99
C ASP A 9 8.64 -14.79 14.37
N THR A 10 9.85 -15.25 14.05
CA THR A 10 10.26 -16.63 14.33
C THR A 10 10.44 -16.89 15.81
N THR A 11 10.70 -15.85 16.61
CA THR A 11 10.89 -15.99 18.06
C THR A 11 9.57 -16.25 18.78
N THR A 12 8.51 -15.51 18.41
CA THR A 12 7.18 -15.67 19.01
C THR A 12 6.28 -16.59 18.21
N LYS A 13 6.69 -16.96 17.00
CA LYS A 13 5.92 -17.75 16.04
C LYS A 13 4.59 -17.11 15.69
N LYS A 14 4.56 -15.78 15.66
CA LYS A 14 3.36 -14.99 15.34
C LYS A 14 3.63 -14.03 14.20
N GLU A 15 2.60 -13.73 13.43
CA GLU A 15 2.65 -12.68 12.44
C GLU A 15 2.47 -11.33 13.12
N LYS A 16 3.18 -10.34 12.63
CA LYS A 16 3.04 -8.97 13.11
C LYS A 16 3.00 -8.02 11.92
N TRP A 17 2.44 -6.84 12.15
CA TRP A 17 2.36 -5.78 11.15
C TRP A 17 3.36 -4.71 11.52
N VAL A 18 4.35 -4.50 10.65
CA VAL A 18 5.41 -3.51 10.85
C VAL A 18 5.05 -2.26 10.06
N ARG A 19 5.04 -1.13 10.75
CA ARG A 19 4.70 0.16 10.20
C ARG A 19 5.92 0.81 9.53
N HIS A 20 5.73 1.30 8.33
CA HIS A 20 6.75 2.05 7.58
C HIS A 20 6.17 3.37 7.10
N GLU A 21 6.86 4.46 7.34
CA GLU A 21 6.49 5.78 6.82
C GLU A 21 7.17 5.99 5.49
N ILE A 22 6.37 6.32 4.46
CA ILE A 22 6.87 6.56 3.11
C ILE A 22 6.34 7.92 2.67
N ARG A 23 7.25 8.85 2.41
CA ARG A 23 6.91 10.23 2.07
C ARG A 23 7.00 10.46 0.57
N ASP A 24 6.37 11.56 0.14
CA ASP A 24 6.44 12.04 -1.24
C ASP A 24 5.97 11.00 -2.26
N VAL A 25 4.85 10.36 -1.95
CA VAL A 25 4.17 9.44 -2.86
C VAL A 25 3.05 10.17 -3.59
N PHE A 26 2.74 9.70 -4.79
CA PHE A 26 1.60 10.20 -5.56
C PHE A 26 0.43 9.24 -5.34
N TRP A 27 -0.63 9.74 -4.72
CA TRP A 27 -1.81 8.96 -4.37
C TRP A 27 -2.96 9.35 -5.31
N ASP A 28 -3.43 8.38 -6.09
CA ASP A 28 -4.54 8.57 -7.02
C ASP A 28 -5.70 7.64 -6.64
N SER A 29 -6.79 8.23 -6.19
CA SER A 29 -7.99 7.46 -5.84
C SER A 29 -8.91 7.42 -7.04
N ALA A 30 -9.09 6.23 -7.62
CA ALA A 30 -10.06 6.02 -8.68
C ALA A 30 -11.47 6.05 -8.06
N GLN A 31 -12.21 7.10 -8.31
CA GLN A 31 -13.62 7.15 -7.95
C GLN A 31 -14.41 6.20 -8.84
N GLY A 32 -15.45 5.59 -8.28
CA GLY A 32 -16.15 4.45 -8.83
C GLY A 32 -16.63 4.48 -10.27
N ALA A 33 -16.66 5.64 -10.92
CA ALA A 33 -17.14 5.74 -12.29
C ALA A 33 -16.36 4.85 -13.27
N ASN A 34 -15.07 4.77 -13.14
CA ASN A 34 -14.25 3.93 -14.02
C ASN A 34 -14.44 2.44 -13.72
N ILE A 35 -14.65 2.09 -12.48
CA ILE A 35 -14.89 0.72 -12.06
C ILE A 35 -16.22 0.22 -12.63
N ILE A 36 -17.25 1.02 -12.50
CA ILE A 36 -18.59 0.71 -13.02
C ILE A 36 -18.55 0.59 -14.54
N LYS A 37 -17.88 1.50 -15.21
CA LYS A 37 -17.81 1.55 -16.66
C LYS A 37 -17.12 0.34 -17.26
N SER A 38 -16.11 -0.18 -16.58
CA SER A 38 -15.40 -1.37 -17.03
C SER A 38 -16.13 -2.67 -16.70
N GLY A 39 -17.10 -2.62 -15.82
CA GLY A 39 -17.79 -3.81 -15.33
C GLY A 39 -16.95 -4.72 -14.46
N MET A 40 -15.81 -4.24 -14.01
CA MET A 40 -14.86 -5.02 -13.23
C MET A 40 -15.03 -4.72 -11.75
N SER A 41 -15.73 -5.58 -11.06
CA SER A 41 -15.95 -5.46 -9.61
C SER A 41 -14.67 -5.62 -8.78
N THR A 42 -13.62 -6.13 -9.39
CA THR A 42 -12.34 -6.39 -8.74
C THR A 42 -11.27 -5.35 -9.05
N ALA A 43 -11.64 -4.27 -9.75
CA ALA A 43 -10.70 -3.20 -10.07
C ALA A 43 -10.18 -2.52 -8.79
N ASP A 44 -8.92 -2.10 -8.82
CA ASP A 44 -8.32 -1.39 -7.71
C ASP A 44 -9.02 -0.04 -7.51
N SER A 45 -9.27 0.33 -6.25
CA SER A 45 -9.88 1.60 -5.90
C SER A 45 -8.87 2.72 -5.74
N VAL A 46 -7.60 2.39 -5.61
CA VAL A 46 -6.52 3.36 -5.44
C VAL A 46 -5.28 2.88 -6.20
N THR A 47 -4.57 3.83 -6.77
CA THR A 47 -3.24 3.60 -7.36
C THR A 47 -2.26 4.57 -6.71
N VAL A 48 -1.12 4.06 -6.27
CA VAL A 48 -0.10 4.86 -5.61
C VAL A 48 1.22 4.69 -6.34
N PHE A 49 1.86 5.80 -6.67
CA PHE A 49 3.18 5.83 -7.28
C PHE A 49 4.20 6.21 -6.22
N VAL A 50 5.15 5.32 -5.96
CA VAL A 50 6.17 5.52 -4.94
C VAL A 50 7.54 5.56 -5.61
N PRO A 51 8.22 6.72 -5.62
CA PRO A 51 9.58 6.76 -6.16
C PRO A 51 10.50 5.78 -5.43
N LEU A 52 11.33 5.05 -6.17
CA LEU A 52 12.22 4.06 -5.55
C LEU A 52 13.18 4.68 -4.55
N ALA A 53 13.55 5.94 -4.75
CA ALA A 53 14.43 6.66 -3.82
C ALA A 53 13.81 6.90 -2.46
N ASN A 54 12.47 6.85 -2.35
CA ASN A 54 11.74 7.18 -1.13
C ASN A 54 11.34 5.95 -0.32
N ILE A 55 11.65 4.76 -0.79
CA ILE A 55 11.26 3.52 -0.14
C ILE A 55 12.45 2.57 -0.02
N SER A 56 12.66 2.03 1.16
CA SER A 56 13.77 1.11 1.45
C SER A 56 13.32 -0.35 1.57
N ILE A 57 12.02 -0.59 1.51
CA ILE A 57 11.43 -1.93 1.63
C ILE A 57 10.69 -2.26 0.34
N GLU A 58 10.39 -3.54 0.13
CA GLU A 58 9.58 -3.96 -1.03
C GLU A 58 8.15 -4.27 -0.58
N PRO A 59 7.16 -3.50 -1.05
CA PRO A 59 5.75 -3.81 -0.82
C PRO A 59 5.39 -5.14 -1.48
N LYS A 60 4.45 -5.85 -0.89
CA LYS A 60 3.91 -7.09 -1.44
C LYS A 60 2.38 -7.06 -1.41
N THR A 61 1.77 -7.84 -2.28
CA THR A 61 0.32 -8.04 -2.22
C THR A 61 -0.07 -8.60 -0.85
N GLY A 62 -1.14 -8.05 -0.30
CA GLY A 62 -1.57 -8.39 1.05
C GLY A 62 -1.09 -7.41 2.13
N ASP A 63 -0.11 -6.57 1.82
CA ASP A 63 0.26 -5.46 2.70
C ASP A 63 -0.85 -4.40 2.69
N TYR A 64 -0.88 -3.55 3.72
CA TYR A 64 -1.88 -2.49 3.82
C TYR A 64 -1.22 -1.12 3.74
N ILE A 65 -1.90 -0.19 3.08
CA ILE A 65 -1.47 1.20 2.98
C ILE A 65 -2.56 2.13 3.48
N VAL A 66 -2.14 3.25 4.07
CA VAL A 66 -3.04 4.30 4.54
C VAL A 66 -2.55 5.63 4.00
N LYS A 67 -3.47 6.45 3.53
CA LYS A 67 -3.16 7.80 3.07
C LYS A 67 -2.72 8.65 4.27
N GLY A 68 -1.59 9.33 4.13
CA GLY A 68 -1.03 10.12 5.21
C GLY A 68 -0.09 9.31 6.12
N ILE A 69 0.55 10.01 7.03
CA ILE A 69 1.48 9.40 7.98
C ILE A 69 0.77 9.24 9.32
N ILE A 70 0.61 8.00 9.77
CA ILE A 70 0.01 7.69 11.05
C ILE A 70 1.01 6.96 11.95
N GLN A 71 0.89 7.18 13.24
CA GLN A 71 1.85 6.68 14.23
C GLN A 71 1.41 5.39 14.90
N GLU A 72 0.17 4.97 14.68
CA GLU A 72 -0.38 3.82 15.39
C GLU A 72 0.17 2.50 14.86
N GLU A 73 0.42 1.58 15.79
CA GLU A 73 0.75 0.20 15.48
C GLU A 73 -0.47 -0.67 15.74
N PHE A 74 -0.64 -1.71 14.93
CA PHE A 74 -1.78 -2.60 15.04
C PHE A 74 -1.33 -4.04 15.17
N ILE A 75 -1.94 -4.74 16.12
CA ILE A 75 -1.76 -6.19 16.29
C ILE A 75 -2.64 -6.92 15.29
N LYS A 76 -3.88 -6.44 15.13
CA LYS A 76 -4.84 -6.98 14.16
C LYS A 76 -5.07 -5.95 13.07
N ILE A 77 -4.90 -6.35 11.83
CA ILE A 77 -5.06 -5.44 10.70
C ILE A 77 -6.51 -4.97 10.52
N THR A 78 -7.47 -5.74 11.01
CA THR A 78 -8.87 -5.34 10.97
C THR A 78 -9.14 -4.07 11.78
N ASP A 79 -8.35 -3.80 12.81
CA ASP A 79 -8.48 -2.57 13.58
C ASP A 79 -8.06 -1.35 12.75
N LEU A 80 -7.07 -1.51 11.88
CA LEU A 80 -6.67 -0.46 10.95
C LEU A 80 -7.80 -0.11 9.99
N THR A 81 -8.39 -1.11 9.36
CA THR A 81 -9.45 -0.88 8.36
C THR A 81 -10.73 -0.33 8.97
N LYS A 82 -10.99 -0.62 10.23
CA LYS A 82 -12.13 -0.06 10.96
C LYS A 82 -11.92 1.40 11.34
N LYS A 83 -10.68 1.77 11.68
CA LYS A 83 -10.37 3.11 12.17
C LYS A 83 -10.13 4.10 11.04
N TYR A 84 -9.50 3.66 9.95
CA TYR A 84 -9.12 4.54 8.84
C TYR A 84 -9.84 4.16 7.57
N ALA A 85 -10.66 5.07 7.06
CA ALA A 85 -11.39 4.88 5.80
C ALA A 85 -10.46 4.83 4.60
N ASP A 86 -9.29 5.47 4.69
CA ASP A 86 -8.29 5.51 3.61
C ASP A 86 -7.30 4.36 3.69
N ALA A 87 -7.62 3.30 4.43
CA ALA A 87 -6.81 2.09 4.49
C ALA A 87 -7.19 1.15 3.34
N HIS A 88 -6.19 0.66 2.63
CA HIS A 88 -6.39 -0.22 1.48
C HIS A 88 -5.44 -1.40 1.55
N VAL A 89 -5.92 -2.58 1.15
CA VAL A 89 -5.06 -3.74 1.00
C VAL A 89 -4.43 -3.70 -0.39
N LEU A 90 -3.14 -3.97 -0.49
CA LEU A 90 -2.46 -4.03 -1.78
C LEU A 90 -2.86 -5.28 -2.54
N THR A 91 -3.36 -5.09 -3.75
CA THR A 91 -3.77 -6.16 -4.65
C THR A 91 -2.80 -6.32 -5.81
N THR A 92 -2.11 -5.23 -6.20
CA THR A 92 -1.10 -5.27 -7.24
C THR A 92 0.13 -4.50 -6.80
N VAL A 93 1.30 -5.05 -7.09
CA VAL A 93 2.59 -4.40 -6.84
C VAL A 93 3.43 -4.56 -8.09
N ASP A 94 3.77 -3.45 -8.72
CA ASP A 94 4.53 -3.43 -9.96
C ASP A 94 5.75 -2.55 -9.77
N LYS A 95 6.93 -3.15 -9.86
CA LYS A 95 8.19 -2.42 -9.71
C LYS A 95 8.69 -1.98 -11.07
N LYS A 96 8.68 -0.67 -11.30
CA LYS A 96 9.17 -0.06 -12.52
C LYS A 96 10.60 0.42 -12.28
N ASP A 97 11.58 -0.47 -12.45
CA ASP A 97 13.00 -0.21 -12.15
C ASP A 97 13.84 -0.01 -13.40
N PHE A 98 13.23 0.33 -14.51
CA PHE A 98 13.88 0.61 -15.76
C PHE A 98 13.87 2.11 -16.09
N GLY A 99 14.76 2.52 -16.99
CA GLY A 99 14.90 3.91 -17.37
C GLY A 99 15.80 4.69 -16.41
N SER A 100 15.70 6.03 -16.42
CA SER A 100 16.50 6.87 -15.53
C SER A 100 16.03 6.74 -14.09
N LYS A 101 16.94 7.04 -13.15
CA LYS A 101 16.62 6.94 -11.72
C LYS A 101 15.40 7.77 -11.29
N HIS A 102 15.18 8.90 -11.96
CA HIS A 102 14.04 9.77 -11.64
C HIS A 102 12.69 9.15 -12.02
N MET A 103 12.68 8.19 -12.93
CA MET A 103 11.48 7.56 -13.43
C MET A 103 11.19 6.22 -12.76
N GLN A 104 12.13 5.70 -12.00
CA GLN A 104 11.96 4.42 -11.33
C GLN A 104 11.02 4.58 -10.13
N HIS A 105 10.02 3.71 -10.06
CA HIS A 105 9.00 3.77 -9.01
C HIS A 105 8.31 2.42 -8.83
N PHE A 106 7.61 2.29 -7.71
CA PHE A 106 6.60 1.25 -7.54
C PHE A 106 5.25 1.81 -7.96
N GLU A 107 4.46 0.99 -8.62
CA GLU A 107 3.06 1.27 -8.90
C GLU A 107 2.23 0.29 -8.09
N LEU A 108 1.52 0.80 -7.09
CA LEU A 108 0.76 -0.01 -6.14
C LEU A 108 -0.73 0.18 -6.40
N GLY A 109 -1.44 -0.94 -6.53
CA GLY A 109 -2.88 -0.90 -6.60
C GLY A 109 -3.49 -1.47 -5.33
N GLY A 110 -4.57 -0.87 -4.84
CA GLY A 110 -5.24 -1.29 -3.62
C GLY A 110 -6.76 -1.22 -3.70
N ARG A 111 -7.38 -1.94 -2.80
CA ARG A 111 -8.84 -1.95 -2.64
C ARG A 111 -9.27 -1.19 -1.41
#